data_c38a4584a16fdb43f0fc5878a6afb364
#
_entry.id   c38a4584a16fdb43f0fc5878a6afb364
#
_cell.length_a   1.000
_cell.length_b   1.000
_cell.length_c   1.000
_cell.angle_alpha   90.00
_cell.angle_beta   90.00
_cell.angle_gamma   90.00
#
_symmetry.space_group_name_H-M   'P 1'
#
loop_
_entity.id
_entity.type
_entity.pdbx_description
1 polymer ?
#
loop_
_entity_poly.entity_id
_entity_poly.type
_entity_poly.pdbx_seq_one_letter_code
_entity_poly.pdbx_strand_id
1 'polypeptide(L)'
;MKIFLLILVLFISPLTSQIFGQEGVESTSDSIEVFIIDSYIPPENTNKFILSFYTSEACKTKLVIENKLILPISEELTDNHRVEVDLAKINVKKNKANYVIQMENEAGVKSTSELFEIEFSRAVELIESKSSYFFTCLAGGIVFLTPSVTAVQANGKTYFGLNKELPILSIYSGGYNYPSGYFAVEYAHILKVEKRNYFRVGYKHIYEIPKIEYISVGLNGFTDFRGFNGISPELSFGLLKIYNVFTLYSRYRYNFSPGKSGSDFSEFSIGLYSSFFTLHW
;
A
#
# COMPACT_ATOMS: atom_id res chain seq x y z
N MET A 1 31.43 10.21 -12.88
CA MET A 1 30.62 10.32 -14.11
C MET A 1 30.36 8.98 -14.80
N LYS A 2 31.33 8.05 -14.93
CA LYS A 2 31.10 6.73 -15.58
C LYS A 2 30.20 5.76 -14.81
N ILE A 3 30.21 5.79 -13.47
CA ILE A 3 29.36 4.91 -12.62
C ILE A 3 27.88 5.34 -12.64
N PHE A 4 27.61 6.63 -12.74
CA PHE A 4 26.25 7.15 -12.79
C PHE A 4 25.53 6.76 -14.10
N LEU A 5 26.27 6.71 -15.20
CA LEU A 5 25.74 6.26 -16.49
C LEU A 5 25.40 4.76 -16.47
N LEU A 6 26.16 3.95 -15.74
CA LEU A 6 25.94 2.51 -15.61
C LEU A 6 24.68 2.20 -14.80
N ILE A 7 24.39 2.98 -13.77
CA ILE A 7 23.17 2.83 -12.96
C ILE A 7 21.93 3.26 -13.76
N LEU A 8 22.03 4.31 -14.57
CA LEU A 8 20.93 4.76 -15.44
C LEU A 8 20.59 3.70 -16.50
N VAL A 9 21.60 3.03 -17.08
CA VAL A 9 21.40 1.97 -18.08
C VAL A 9 20.76 0.71 -17.45
N LEU A 10 21.04 0.41 -16.17
CA LEU A 10 20.41 -0.70 -15.45
C LEU A 10 18.92 -0.46 -15.13
N PHE A 11 18.47 0.79 -15.06
CA PHE A 11 17.07 1.13 -14.85
C PHE A 11 16.24 1.19 -16.14
N ILE A 12 16.87 1.27 -17.32
CA ILE A 12 16.17 1.36 -18.62
C ILE A 12 16.02 -0.03 -19.27
N SER A 13 16.80 -1.03 -18.88
CA SER A 13 16.84 -2.35 -19.51
C SER A 13 15.67 -3.32 -19.25
N PRO A 14 14.74 -3.16 -18.30
CA PRO A 14 13.63 -4.09 -18.17
C PRO A 14 12.37 -3.74 -18.99
N LEU A 15 12.38 -2.67 -19.78
CA LEU A 15 11.19 -2.24 -20.54
C LEU A 15 11.04 -2.86 -21.93
N THR A 16 11.95 -3.76 -22.33
CA THR A 16 11.89 -4.43 -23.63
C THR A 16 11.91 -5.95 -23.51
N SER A 17 11.21 -6.53 -22.56
CA SER A 17 11.03 -7.96 -22.55
C SER A 17 9.57 -8.36 -22.60
N GLN A 18 9.30 -8.95 -23.74
CA GLN A 18 8.30 -10.00 -23.94
C GLN A 18 6.84 -9.54 -24.11
N ILE A 19 6.57 -9.00 -25.28
CA ILE A 19 5.42 -9.48 -26.04
C ILE A 19 5.84 -10.84 -26.63
N PHE A 20 5.88 -11.88 -25.80
CA PHE A 20 5.70 -13.24 -26.28
C PHE A 20 4.21 -13.50 -26.19
N GLY A 21 3.57 -13.61 -27.37
CA GLY A 21 2.26 -14.21 -27.46
C GLY A 21 2.31 -15.56 -26.74
N GLN A 22 1.58 -15.68 -25.65
CA GLN A 22 1.10 -16.98 -25.25
C GLN A 22 0.15 -17.42 -26.36
N GLU A 23 0.63 -18.29 -27.24
CA GLU A 23 -0.25 -19.20 -27.97
C GLU A 23 -1.11 -19.86 -26.91
N GLY A 24 -2.41 -19.53 -26.95
CA GLY A 24 -3.38 -20.17 -26.11
C GLY A 24 -3.29 -21.68 -26.34
N VAL A 25 -2.78 -22.39 -25.35
CA VAL A 25 -3.21 -23.75 -25.14
C VAL A 25 -4.69 -23.61 -24.80
N GLU A 26 -5.55 -23.84 -25.78
CA GLU A 26 -6.94 -24.18 -25.53
C GLU A 26 -6.95 -25.43 -24.65
N SER A 27 -6.84 -25.21 -23.33
CA SER A 27 -7.32 -26.19 -22.40
C SER A 27 -8.85 -26.15 -22.49
N THR A 28 -9.42 -27.06 -23.25
CA THR A 28 -10.81 -27.44 -23.11
C THR A 28 -10.99 -28.07 -21.73
N SER A 29 -10.91 -27.26 -20.69
CA SER A 29 -11.40 -27.63 -19.38
C SER A 29 -12.84 -27.17 -19.33
N ASP A 30 -13.79 -28.09 -19.22
CA ASP A 30 -15.20 -27.85 -18.87
C ASP A 30 -15.32 -27.26 -17.43
N SER A 31 -14.39 -26.39 -17.00
CA SER A 31 -14.39 -25.79 -15.68
C SER A 31 -14.95 -24.38 -15.76
N ILE A 32 -15.99 -24.13 -14.97
CA ILE A 32 -16.58 -22.80 -14.80
C ILE A 32 -15.57 -21.94 -14.05
N GLU A 33 -15.18 -20.80 -14.63
CA GLU A 33 -14.26 -19.85 -14.00
C GLU A 33 -15.01 -18.86 -13.12
N VAL A 34 -14.39 -18.42 -12.02
CA VAL A 34 -14.94 -17.46 -11.06
C VAL A 34 -14.10 -16.19 -11.04
N PHE A 35 -14.75 -15.03 -11.20
CA PHE A 35 -14.13 -13.71 -11.17
C PHE A 35 -14.66 -12.93 -9.96
N ILE A 36 -13.90 -12.87 -8.88
CA ILE A 36 -14.28 -12.13 -7.66
C ILE A 36 -14.26 -10.63 -7.95
N ILE A 37 -15.38 -9.94 -7.62
CA ILE A 37 -15.49 -8.48 -7.70
C ILE A 37 -15.23 -7.89 -6.33
N ASP A 38 -16.00 -8.35 -5.32
CA ASP A 38 -15.92 -7.89 -3.94
C ASP A 38 -15.83 -9.08 -2.99
N SER A 39 -14.90 -9.03 -2.06
CA SER A 39 -14.76 -10.01 -0.99
C SER A 39 -14.25 -9.29 0.26
N TYR A 40 -15.18 -8.84 1.12
CA TYR A 40 -14.81 -8.01 2.28
C TYR A 40 -15.79 -8.12 3.44
N ILE A 41 -15.33 -7.69 4.61
CA ILE A 41 -16.12 -7.51 5.83
C ILE A 41 -16.32 -6.01 6.04
N PRO A 42 -17.58 -5.51 6.03
CA PRO A 42 -17.84 -4.09 6.24
C PRO A 42 -17.35 -3.64 7.62
N PRO A 43 -16.65 -2.49 7.71
CA PRO A 43 -16.14 -1.99 8.99
C PRO A 43 -17.25 -1.63 9.99
N GLU A 44 -18.45 -1.26 9.48
CA GLU A 44 -19.62 -0.96 10.33
C GLU A 44 -20.29 -2.22 10.91
N ASN A 45 -20.07 -3.39 10.30
CA ASN A 45 -20.65 -4.65 10.75
C ASN A 45 -19.66 -5.81 10.53
N THR A 46 -18.77 -6.00 11.50
CA THR A 46 -17.71 -7.01 11.47
C THR A 46 -18.22 -8.45 11.52
N ASN A 47 -19.51 -8.66 11.76
CA ASN A 47 -20.15 -9.97 11.73
C ASN A 47 -20.71 -10.32 10.34
N LYS A 48 -20.54 -9.45 9.35
CA LYS A 48 -21.09 -9.63 8.01
C LYS A 48 -19.97 -9.76 6.99
N PHE A 49 -20.00 -10.80 6.17
CA PHE A 49 -19.11 -10.97 5.03
C PHE A 49 -19.92 -10.78 3.74
N ILE A 50 -19.42 -9.95 2.85
CA ILE A 50 -20.01 -9.67 1.54
C ILE A 50 -19.10 -10.28 0.47
N LEU A 51 -19.70 -11.08 -0.41
CA LEU A 51 -19.05 -11.67 -1.55
C LEU A 51 -19.86 -11.40 -2.81
N SER A 52 -19.23 -10.81 -3.83
CA SER A 52 -19.79 -10.60 -5.17
C SER A 52 -18.83 -11.12 -6.21
N PHE A 53 -19.32 -11.86 -7.19
CA PHE A 53 -18.50 -12.44 -8.25
C PHE A 53 -19.31 -12.71 -9.52
N TYR A 54 -18.61 -12.80 -10.64
CA TYR A 54 -19.13 -13.34 -11.89
C TYR A 54 -18.62 -14.74 -12.15
N THR A 55 -19.37 -15.49 -12.96
CA THR A 55 -18.94 -16.79 -13.50
C THR A 55 -18.86 -16.72 -15.02
N SER A 56 -17.99 -17.54 -15.63
CA SER A 56 -17.80 -17.57 -17.08
C SER A 56 -19.05 -17.99 -17.86
N GLU A 57 -19.99 -18.64 -17.21
CA GLU A 57 -21.30 -19.04 -17.74
C GLU A 57 -22.37 -19.01 -16.65
N ALA A 58 -23.65 -18.98 -17.05
CA ALA A 58 -24.75 -19.00 -16.12
C ALA A 58 -24.82 -20.34 -15.35
N CYS A 59 -24.78 -20.26 -14.02
CA CYS A 59 -24.75 -21.42 -13.15
C CYS A 59 -25.48 -21.19 -11.83
N LYS A 60 -25.82 -22.29 -11.14
CA LYS A 60 -26.24 -22.28 -9.75
C LYS A 60 -25.01 -22.33 -8.86
N THR A 61 -25.02 -21.56 -7.77
CA THR A 61 -23.82 -21.46 -6.93
C THR A 61 -24.10 -21.69 -5.47
N LYS A 62 -23.13 -22.28 -4.76
CA LYS A 62 -23.11 -22.49 -3.32
C LYS A 62 -21.77 -22.05 -2.75
N LEU A 63 -21.78 -21.38 -1.62
CA LEU A 63 -20.59 -21.04 -0.86
C LEU A 63 -20.34 -22.12 0.20
N VAL A 64 -19.13 -22.64 0.25
CA VAL A 64 -18.70 -23.62 1.27
C VAL A 64 -17.56 -23.01 2.09
N ILE A 65 -17.82 -22.78 3.37
CA ILE A 65 -16.84 -22.19 4.29
C ILE A 65 -16.35 -23.27 5.26
N GLU A 66 -15.00 -23.39 5.40
CA GLU A 66 -14.32 -24.36 6.28
C GLU A 66 -14.80 -25.81 6.09
N ASN A 67 -15.31 -26.17 4.91
CA ASN A 67 -15.91 -27.45 4.60
C ASN A 67 -17.07 -27.88 5.56
N LYS A 68 -17.65 -26.91 6.24
CA LYS A 68 -18.69 -27.15 7.27
C LYS A 68 -19.98 -26.41 7.00
N LEU A 69 -19.91 -25.16 6.60
CA LEU A 69 -21.04 -24.33 6.34
C LEU A 69 -21.27 -24.26 4.83
N ILE A 70 -22.42 -24.76 4.38
CA ILE A 70 -22.83 -24.70 2.98
C ILE A 70 -24.01 -23.73 2.88
N LEU A 71 -23.86 -22.66 2.10
CA LEU A 71 -24.88 -21.64 1.89
C LEU A 71 -25.22 -21.56 0.40
N PRO A 72 -26.49 -21.66 0.01
CA PRO A 72 -26.89 -21.37 -1.36
C PRO A 72 -26.67 -19.88 -1.65
N ILE A 73 -26.09 -19.54 -2.81
CA ILE A 73 -25.96 -18.16 -3.28
C ILE A 73 -27.04 -17.87 -4.32
N SER A 74 -27.09 -18.72 -5.36
CA SER A 74 -28.08 -18.61 -6.44
C SER A 74 -28.67 -19.98 -6.74
N GLU A 75 -29.98 -20.09 -6.63
CA GLU A 75 -30.74 -21.31 -7.01
C GLU A 75 -31.19 -21.26 -8.48
N GLU A 76 -31.20 -20.07 -9.07
CA GLU A 76 -31.45 -19.85 -10.50
C GLU A 76 -30.12 -19.74 -11.26
N LEU A 77 -30.17 -20.07 -12.55
CA LEU A 77 -29.01 -19.93 -13.43
C LEU A 77 -28.73 -18.45 -13.69
N THR A 78 -27.62 -17.96 -13.22
CA THR A 78 -27.13 -16.60 -13.43
C THR A 78 -25.63 -16.59 -13.51
N ASP A 79 -25.06 -15.57 -14.11
CA ASP A 79 -23.61 -15.30 -14.17
C ASP A 79 -23.16 -14.25 -13.14
N ASN A 80 -24.11 -13.53 -12.53
CA ASN A 80 -23.83 -12.51 -11.52
C ASN A 80 -24.34 -12.98 -10.16
N HIS A 81 -23.45 -13.06 -9.18
CA HIS A 81 -23.71 -13.64 -7.87
C HIS A 81 -23.35 -12.67 -6.75
N ARG A 82 -24.21 -12.62 -5.74
CA ARG A 82 -23.95 -11.87 -4.52
C ARG A 82 -24.51 -12.59 -3.31
N VAL A 83 -23.73 -12.66 -2.23
CA VAL A 83 -24.17 -13.24 -0.97
C VAL A 83 -23.66 -12.40 0.20
N GLU A 84 -24.48 -12.36 1.24
CA GLU A 84 -24.16 -11.78 2.53
C GLU A 84 -24.20 -12.88 3.58
N VAL A 85 -23.08 -13.12 4.24
CA VAL A 85 -22.93 -14.21 5.21
C VAL A 85 -22.82 -13.63 6.60
N ASP A 86 -23.62 -14.16 7.52
CA ASP A 86 -23.50 -13.86 8.94
C ASP A 86 -22.38 -14.71 9.56
N LEU A 87 -21.27 -14.06 9.87
CA LEU A 87 -20.06 -14.68 10.43
C LEU A 87 -20.26 -15.18 11.87
N ALA A 88 -21.27 -14.68 12.59
CA ALA A 88 -21.59 -15.17 13.94
C ALA A 88 -22.00 -16.65 13.93
N LYS A 89 -22.46 -17.18 12.79
CA LYS A 89 -22.81 -18.59 12.60
C LYS A 89 -21.58 -19.47 12.34
N ILE A 90 -20.41 -18.87 12.12
CA ILE A 90 -19.19 -19.57 11.81
C ILE A 90 -18.31 -19.59 13.05
N ASN A 91 -18.11 -20.76 13.61
CA ASN A 91 -17.21 -20.92 14.75
C ASN A 91 -15.75 -20.94 14.27
N VAL A 92 -15.19 -19.76 14.06
CA VAL A 92 -13.83 -19.59 13.57
C VAL A 92 -12.87 -19.53 14.73
N LYS A 93 -12.04 -20.55 14.86
CA LYS A 93 -10.98 -20.62 15.89
C LYS A 93 -9.72 -19.82 15.51
N LYS A 94 -9.65 -19.29 14.32
CA LYS A 94 -8.51 -18.54 13.76
C LYS A 94 -9.00 -17.21 13.15
N ASN A 95 -8.12 -16.24 13.02
CA ASN A 95 -8.42 -14.95 12.37
C ASN A 95 -8.66 -15.06 10.85
N LYS A 96 -8.78 -16.27 10.32
CA LYS A 96 -8.91 -16.59 8.90
C LYS A 96 -9.85 -17.76 8.73
N ALA A 97 -10.67 -17.73 7.69
CA ALA A 97 -11.46 -18.88 7.25
C ALA A 97 -11.28 -19.07 5.75
N ASN A 98 -11.24 -20.31 5.33
CA ASN A 98 -11.16 -20.66 3.92
C ASN A 98 -12.56 -20.89 3.34
N TYR A 99 -12.75 -20.52 2.07
CA TYR A 99 -13.97 -20.82 1.36
C TYR A 99 -13.71 -21.21 -0.09
N VAL A 100 -14.64 -21.97 -0.64
CA VAL A 100 -14.71 -22.29 -2.06
C VAL A 100 -16.13 -22.07 -2.57
N ILE A 101 -16.26 -21.82 -3.86
CA ILE A 101 -17.53 -21.66 -4.55
C ILE A 101 -17.77 -22.92 -5.36
N GLN A 102 -18.87 -23.62 -5.11
CA GLN A 102 -19.33 -24.75 -5.90
C GLN A 102 -20.36 -24.26 -6.91
N MET A 103 -20.21 -24.68 -8.15
CA MET A 103 -21.01 -24.25 -9.29
C MET A 103 -21.59 -25.45 -10.02
N GLU A 104 -22.78 -25.29 -10.61
CA GLU A 104 -23.44 -26.27 -11.45
C GLU A 104 -24.15 -25.56 -12.60
N ASN A 105 -23.74 -25.80 -13.85
CA ASN A 105 -24.35 -25.18 -15.01
C ASN A 105 -25.64 -25.91 -15.45
N GLU A 106 -26.28 -25.41 -16.52
CA GLU A 106 -27.51 -25.97 -17.07
C GLU A 106 -27.33 -27.44 -17.54
N ALA A 107 -26.16 -27.80 -18.02
CA ALA A 107 -25.84 -29.17 -18.46
C ALA A 107 -25.56 -30.13 -17.28
N GLY A 108 -25.60 -29.63 -16.01
CA GLY A 108 -25.29 -30.45 -14.82
C GLY A 108 -23.80 -30.62 -14.56
N VAL A 109 -22.94 -29.92 -15.28
CA VAL A 109 -21.50 -29.94 -15.03
C VAL A 109 -21.22 -29.23 -13.73
N LYS A 110 -20.48 -29.90 -12.83
CA LYS A 110 -20.10 -29.36 -11.51
C LYS A 110 -18.65 -28.93 -11.50
N SER A 111 -18.40 -27.73 -11.04
CA SER A 111 -17.08 -27.18 -10.87
C SER A 111 -16.92 -26.59 -9.45
N THR A 112 -15.68 -26.48 -8.99
CA THR A 112 -15.34 -25.87 -7.70
C THR A 112 -14.21 -24.88 -7.94
N SER A 113 -14.35 -23.68 -7.40
CA SER A 113 -13.34 -22.64 -7.51
C SER A 113 -12.03 -23.04 -6.81
N GLU A 114 -11.01 -22.26 -7.03
CA GLU A 114 -9.83 -22.26 -6.17
C GLU A 114 -10.20 -21.92 -4.72
N LEU A 115 -9.26 -22.17 -3.79
CA LEU A 115 -9.42 -21.89 -2.38
C LEU A 115 -9.17 -20.40 -2.12
N PHE A 116 -10.19 -19.72 -1.63
CA PHE A 116 -10.11 -18.33 -1.18
C PHE A 116 -10.05 -18.24 0.35
N GLU A 117 -9.54 -17.12 0.85
CA GLU A 117 -9.40 -16.87 2.27
C GLU A 117 -10.20 -15.62 2.69
N ILE A 118 -10.96 -15.72 3.78
CA ILE A 118 -11.56 -14.58 4.48
C ILE A 118 -10.63 -14.23 5.64
N GLU A 119 -10.03 -13.05 5.60
CA GLU A 119 -9.35 -12.50 6.78
C GLU A 119 -10.35 -11.79 7.68
N PHE A 120 -10.56 -12.35 8.85
CA PHE A 120 -11.28 -11.62 9.90
C PHE A 120 -10.30 -10.57 10.43
N SER A 121 -10.46 -9.34 10.01
CA SER A 121 -9.94 -8.25 10.82
C SER A 121 -10.42 -8.55 12.23
N ARG A 122 -9.54 -8.87 13.17
CA ARG A 122 -9.92 -8.72 14.56
C ARG A 122 -10.52 -7.33 14.61
N ALA A 123 -11.83 -7.24 14.80
CA ALA A 123 -12.36 -6.08 15.43
C ALA A 123 -11.39 -5.91 16.61
N VAL A 124 -10.57 -4.89 16.53
CA VAL A 124 -10.03 -4.34 17.76
C VAL A 124 -11.30 -4.21 18.56
N GLU A 125 -11.51 -5.11 19.55
CA GLU A 125 -12.45 -4.80 20.59
C GLU A 125 -11.97 -3.41 20.99
N LEU A 126 -12.63 -2.42 20.44
CA LEU A 126 -12.66 -1.12 21.04
C LEU A 126 -13.31 -1.45 22.36
N ILE A 127 -12.49 -1.92 23.32
CA ILE A 127 -12.80 -1.77 24.72
C ILE A 127 -13.28 -0.35 24.70
N GLU A 128 -14.55 -0.15 25.05
CA GLU A 128 -15.10 1.16 25.30
C GLU A 128 -14.29 1.78 26.44
N SER A 129 -13.04 2.09 26.12
CA SER A 129 -12.29 3.01 26.92
C SER A 129 -13.06 4.31 26.68
N LYS A 130 -13.59 4.88 27.74
CA LYS A 130 -14.12 6.23 27.76
C LYS A 130 -13.04 7.27 27.42
N SER A 131 -12.00 6.90 26.66
CA SER A 131 -11.05 7.81 26.09
C SER A 131 -11.77 8.57 24.98
N SER A 132 -12.05 9.81 25.25
CA SER A 132 -12.67 10.73 24.31
C SER A 132 -11.96 10.59 22.97
N TYR A 133 -12.72 10.37 21.87
CA TYR A 133 -12.21 10.39 20.49
C TYR A 133 -11.33 11.60 20.23
N PHE A 134 -11.59 12.70 20.92
CA PHE A 134 -10.78 13.89 20.92
C PHE A 134 -9.32 13.62 21.34
N PHE A 135 -9.08 12.86 22.41
CA PHE A 135 -7.71 12.52 22.83
C PHE A 135 -7.01 11.59 21.85
N THR A 136 -7.73 10.65 21.23
CA THR A 136 -7.16 9.77 20.21
C THR A 136 -6.78 10.56 18.94
N CYS A 137 -7.64 11.46 18.48
CA CYS A 137 -7.36 12.34 17.36
C CYS A 137 -6.22 13.32 17.69
N LEU A 138 -6.20 13.88 18.90
CA LEU A 138 -5.14 14.80 19.33
C LEU A 138 -3.78 14.07 19.40
N ALA A 139 -3.72 12.91 20.04
CA ALA A 139 -2.50 12.11 20.12
C ALA A 139 -2.01 11.68 18.73
N GLY A 140 -2.92 11.20 17.87
CA GLY A 140 -2.62 10.86 16.48
C GLY A 140 -2.11 12.06 15.69
N GLY A 141 -2.72 13.23 15.85
CA GLY A 141 -2.28 14.49 15.24
C GLY A 141 -0.88 14.91 15.69
N ILE A 142 -0.57 14.80 17.00
CA ILE A 142 0.76 15.11 17.54
C ILE A 142 1.80 14.15 16.93
N VAL A 143 1.53 12.85 16.91
CA VAL A 143 2.43 11.86 16.31
C VAL A 143 2.61 12.12 14.82
N PHE A 144 1.52 12.44 14.10
CA PHE A 144 1.58 12.80 12.68
C PHE A 144 2.46 14.03 12.44
N LEU A 145 2.41 15.05 13.29
CA LEU A 145 3.21 16.28 13.17
C LEU A 145 4.66 16.12 13.65
N THR A 146 5.01 15.02 14.30
CA THR A 146 6.38 14.76 14.77
C THR A 146 7.37 14.82 13.60
N PRO A 147 8.39 15.69 13.65
CA PRO A 147 9.39 15.77 12.60
C PRO A 147 10.31 14.55 12.60
N SER A 148 10.79 14.18 11.43
CA SER A 148 11.83 13.17 11.26
C SER A 148 13.20 13.73 11.59
N VAL A 149 14.03 12.94 12.25
CA VAL A 149 15.42 13.29 12.54
C VAL A 149 16.28 12.96 11.33
N THR A 150 17.17 13.88 10.98
CA THR A 150 18.03 13.76 9.79
C THR A 150 19.48 14.01 10.13
N ALA A 151 20.37 13.14 9.66
CA ALA A 151 21.80 13.38 9.58
C ALA A 151 22.14 13.84 8.15
N VAL A 152 22.74 15.01 8.03
CA VAL A 152 23.11 15.66 6.76
C VAL A 152 24.62 15.61 6.62
N GLN A 153 25.11 15.05 5.54
CA GLN A 153 26.54 14.99 5.23
C GLN A 153 26.87 15.95 4.08
N ALA A 154 27.63 16.97 4.37
CA ALA A 154 28.07 17.98 3.43
C ALA A 154 29.52 18.39 3.69
N ASN A 155 30.35 18.48 2.64
CA ASN A 155 31.75 18.89 2.73
C ASN A 155 32.57 18.13 3.78
N GLY A 156 32.34 16.82 3.90
CA GLY A 156 33.05 15.97 4.87
C GLY A 156 32.63 16.17 6.33
N LYS A 157 31.61 16.98 6.60
CA LYS A 157 31.05 17.21 7.94
C LYS A 157 29.64 16.69 8.03
N THR A 158 29.26 16.22 9.23
CA THR A 158 27.90 15.77 9.55
C THR A 158 27.18 16.83 10.38
N TYR A 159 25.98 17.17 9.95
CA TYR A 159 25.07 18.08 10.63
C TYR A 159 23.77 17.36 10.99
N PHE A 160 23.08 17.84 12.00
CA PHE A 160 21.75 17.33 12.33
C PHE A 160 20.69 18.29 11.82
N GLY A 161 19.56 17.73 11.42
CA GLY A 161 18.40 18.47 10.98
C GLY A 161 17.11 17.78 11.38
N LEU A 162 16.03 18.50 11.20
CA LEU A 162 14.68 18.02 11.33
C LEU A 162 13.96 18.26 10.01
N ASN A 163 13.23 17.28 9.55
CA ASN A 163 12.35 17.47 8.41
C ASN A 163 10.94 16.96 8.71
N LYS A 164 9.96 17.54 8.04
CA LYS A 164 8.58 17.07 8.05
C LYS A 164 8.06 16.98 6.65
N GLU A 165 7.74 15.77 6.25
CA GLU A 165 7.08 15.46 5.01
C GLU A 165 5.59 15.30 5.26
N LEU A 166 4.80 15.90 4.37
CA LEU A 166 3.34 15.82 4.37
C LEU A 166 2.92 15.25 3.01
N PRO A 167 2.44 14.01 2.96
CA PRO A 167 1.77 13.49 1.77
C PRO A 167 0.51 14.32 1.50
N ILE A 168 0.33 14.79 0.27
CA ILE A 168 -0.83 15.63 -0.11
C ILE A 168 -1.83 14.80 -0.89
N LEU A 169 -1.36 14.05 -1.89
CA LEU A 169 -2.18 13.25 -2.78
C LEU A 169 -1.62 11.84 -2.85
N SER A 170 -2.41 10.86 -2.47
CA SER A 170 -2.08 9.43 -2.54
C SER A 170 -2.86 8.75 -3.64
N ILE A 171 -2.17 7.94 -4.44
CA ILE A 171 -2.71 7.18 -5.56
C ILE A 171 -2.77 5.72 -5.16
N TYR A 172 -3.96 5.13 -5.20
CA TYR A 172 -4.18 3.72 -4.90
C TYR A 172 -4.52 2.95 -6.17
N SER A 173 -3.82 1.85 -6.42
CA SER A 173 -4.08 0.95 -7.55
C SER A 173 -4.66 -0.40 -7.10
N GLY A 174 -5.54 -0.36 -6.08
CA GLY A 174 -6.31 -1.52 -5.59
C GLY A 174 -5.57 -2.43 -4.61
N GLY A 175 -6.25 -2.85 -3.54
CA GLY A 175 -5.91 -4.01 -2.70
C GLY A 175 -4.69 -3.92 -1.77
N TYR A 176 -3.97 -2.82 -1.73
CA TYR A 176 -2.71 -2.68 -0.98
C TYR A 176 -2.88 -1.95 0.35
N ASN A 177 -2.02 -2.30 1.32
CA ASN A 177 -1.95 -1.60 2.61
C ASN A 177 -1.38 -0.19 2.51
N TYR A 178 -0.69 0.12 1.41
CA TYR A 178 -0.07 1.40 1.11
C TYR A 178 -0.56 1.93 -0.24
N PRO A 179 -0.54 3.26 -0.46
CA PRO A 179 -0.74 3.79 -1.80
C PRO A 179 0.39 3.31 -2.72
N SER A 180 0.09 3.05 -3.99
CA SER A 180 1.11 2.76 -5.00
C SER A 180 2.10 3.92 -5.20
N GLY A 181 1.66 5.13 -4.87
CA GLY A 181 2.53 6.31 -4.85
C GLY A 181 1.83 7.53 -4.27
N TYR A 182 2.62 8.57 -3.99
CA TYR A 182 2.07 9.81 -3.47
C TYR A 182 2.90 11.03 -3.83
N PHE A 183 2.24 12.17 -3.93
CA PHE A 183 2.87 13.47 -3.97
C PHE A 183 2.99 14.05 -2.56
N ALA A 184 4.15 14.62 -2.26
CA ALA A 184 4.41 15.18 -0.96
C ALA A 184 5.06 16.56 -1.04
N VAL A 185 4.85 17.35 0.00
CA VAL A 185 5.66 18.52 0.32
C VAL A 185 6.47 18.23 1.59
N GLU A 186 7.67 18.79 1.66
CA GLU A 186 8.53 18.63 2.81
C GLU A 186 9.17 19.97 3.17
N TYR A 187 9.20 20.26 4.46
CA TYR A 187 10.03 21.30 5.02
C TYR A 187 11.16 20.67 5.82
N ALA A 188 12.40 21.12 5.60
CA ALA A 188 13.58 20.68 6.33
C ALA A 188 14.35 21.85 6.92
N HIS A 189 14.79 21.67 8.15
CA HIS A 189 15.64 22.61 8.88
C HIS A 189 16.93 21.93 9.31
N ILE A 190 18.08 22.42 8.84
CA ILE A 190 19.39 21.87 9.18
C ILE A 190 20.05 22.79 10.21
N LEU A 191 20.49 22.20 11.31
CA LEU A 191 21.09 22.93 12.42
C LEU A 191 22.56 23.29 12.11
N LYS A 192 23.01 24.44 12.58
CA LYS A 192 24.40 24.92 12.55
C LYS A 192 25.01 25.07 11.14
N VAL A 193 24.17 25.30 10.13
CA VAL A 193 24.59 25.65 8.77
C VAL A 193 24.03 27.01 8.36
N GLU A 194 24.67 27.69 7.40
CA GLU A 194 24.23 28.97 6.89
C GLU A 194 22.88 28.86 6.14
N LYS A 195 22.78 27.88 5.24
CA LYS A 195 21.57 27.56 4.50
C LYS A 195 20.79 26.50 5.26
N ARG A 196 19.89 26.94 6.13
CA ARG A 196 19.22 26.08 7.12
C ARG A 196 17.92 25.46 6.66
N ASN A 197 17.20 26.15 5.76
CA ASN A 197 15.81 25.82 5.44
C ASN A 197 15.68 25.40 4.00
N TYR A 198 15.00 24.29 3.79
CA TYR A 198 14.68 23.76 2.46
C TYR A 198 13.21 23.40 2.38
N PHE A 199 12.63 23.74 1.26
CA PHE A 199 11.30 23.29 0.86
C PHE A 199 11.46 22.31 -0.29
N ARG A 200 10.71 21.20 -0.25
CA ARG A 200 10.75 20.16 -1.28
C ARG A 200 9.34 19.79 -1.73
N VAL A 201 9.22 19.47 -2.99
CA VAL A 201 8.01 18.90 -3.59
C VAL A 201 8.41 17.77 -4.50
N GLY A 202 7.72 16.65 -4.43
CA GLY A 202 8.06 15.52 -5.27
C GLY A 202 7.05 14.39 -5.23
N TYR A 203 7.37 13.37 -6.00
CA TYR A 203 6.60 12.13 -6.10
C TYR A 203 7.42 10.97 -5.59
N LYS A 204 6.74 10.02 -4.93
CA LYS A 204 7.29 8.76 -4.47
C LYS A 204 6.42 7.61 -4.93
N HIS A 205 7.06 6.55 -5.38
CA HIS A 205 6.42 5.30 -5.69
C HIS A 205 6.75 4.26 -4.63
N ILE A 206 5.74 3.53 -4.15
CA ILE A 206 5.86 2.54 -3.08
C ILE A 206 5.73 1.14 -3.68
N TYR A 207 6.62 0.25 -3.26
CA TYR A 207 6.58 -1.18 -3.54
C TYR A 207 6.47 -1.92 -2.21
N GLU A 208 5.36 -2.60 -1.96
CA GLU A 208 5.19 -3.47 -0.79
C GLU A 208 6.06 -4.71 -0.94
N ILE A 209 6.76 -5.08 0.12
CA ILE A 209 7.68 -6.23 0.10
C ILE A 209 7.43 -7.12 1.32
N PRO A 210 7.26 -8.44 1.13
CA PRO A 210 7.18 -9.37 2.25
C PRO A 210 8.42 -9.27 3.16
N LYS A 211 8.24 -9.19 4.47
CA LYS A 211 9.23 -9.07 5.56
C LYS A 211 9.60 -7.66 5.99
N ILE A 212 9.41 -6.65 5.16
CA ILE A 212 9.45 -5.24 5.53
C ILE A 212 8.16 -4.60 5.01
N GLU A 213 7.81 -3.42 5.48
CA GLU A 213 6.54 -2.81 5.09
C GLU A 213 6.55 -2.39 3.63
N TYR A 214 7.60 -1.69 3.20
CA TYR A 214 7.75 -1.26 1.81
C TYR A 214 9.18 -0.81 1.48
N ILE A 215 9.49 -0.74 0.18
CA ILE A 215 10.55 0.09 -0.37
C ILE A 215 9.90 1.20 -1.19
N SER A 216 10.38 2.43 -1.08
CA SER A 216 9.93 3.50 -1.98
C SER A 216 11.09 4.20 -2.66
N VAL A 217 10.88 4.54 -3.92
CA VAL A 217 11.78 5.40 -4.70
C VAL A 217 11.10 6.73 -4.98
N GLY A 218 11.83 7.83 -4.85
CA GLY A 218 11.26 9.15 -5.03
C GLY A 218 12.19 10.13 -5.71
N LEU A 219 11.58 11.16 -6.28
CA LEU A 219 12.29 12.29 -6.86
C LEU A 219 11.62 13.58 -6.40
N ASN A 220 12.41 14.47 -5.79
CA ASN A 220 11.92 15.77 -5.33
C ASN A 220 12.70 16.91 -5.97
N GLY A 221 12.02 18.00 -6.26
CA GLY A 221 12.67 19.30 -6.43
C GLY A 221 12.84 19.97 -5.08
N PHE A 222 13.95 20.66 -4.85
CA PHE A 222 14.16 21.43 -3.63
C PHE A 222 14.58 22.87 -3.89
N THR A 223 14.28 23.74 -2.93
CA THR A 223 14.65 25.15 -2.95
C THR A 223 14.89 25.70 -1.54
N ASP A 224 15.82 26.64 -1.39
CA ASP A 224 15.98 27.46 -0.20
C ASP A 224 15.34 28.86 -0.35
N PHE A 225 14.63 29.09 -1.50
CA PHE A 225 14.06 30.39 -1.90
C PHE A 225 15.09 31.54 -2.00
N ARG A 226 16.40 31.23 -1.96
CA ARG A 226 17.50 32.20 -2.06
C ARG A 226 18.48 31.85 -3.20
N GLY A 227 17.99 31.05 -4.16
CA GLY A 227 18.74 30.66 -5.34
C GLY A 227 19.59 29.37 -5.18
N PHE A 228 19.39 28.60 -4.13
CA PHE A 228 19.91 27.24 -4.00
C PHE A 228 18.82 26.24 -4.28
N ASN A 229 18.76 25.77 -5.52
CA ASN A 229 17.72 24.88 -6.04
C ASN A 229 18.35 23.63 -6.61
N GLY A 230 17.61 22.53 -6.64
CA GLY A 230 18.09 21.30 -7.22
C GLY A 230 17.07 20.19 -7.21
N ILE A 231 17.57 18.99 -7.43
CA ILE A 231 16.79 17.76 -7.42
C ILE A 231 17.34 16.81 -6.36
N SER A 232 16.45 15.99 -5.79
CA SER A 232 16.76 15.09 -4.69
C SER A 232 16.16 13.72 -4.96
N PRO A 233 16.87 12.81 -5.64
CA PRO A 233 16.50 11.40 -5.66
C PRO A 233 16.61 10.83 -4.24
N GLU A 234 15.67 9.92 -3.91
CA GLU A 234 15.62 9.29 -2.60
C GLU A 234 15.18 7.83 -2.67
N LEU A 235 15.61 7.09 -1.65
CA LEU A 235 15.23 5.72 -1.40
C LEU A 235 14.81 5.60 0.06
N SER A 236 13.63 5.00 0.31
CA SER A 236 13.12 4.79 1.66
C SER A 236 12.73 3.34 1.90
N PHE A 237 12.82 2.93 3.16
CA PHE A 237 12.44 1.60 3.63
C PHE A 237 11.45 1.75 4.77
N GLY A 238 10.22 1.27 4.60
CA GLY A 238 9.25 1.10 5.67
C GLY A 238 9.65 -0.12 6.50
N LEU A 239 9.95 0.10 7.78
CA LEU A 239 10.56 -0.91 8.64
C LEU A 239 9.52 -1.69 9.43
N LEU A 240 8.58 -0.98 10.06
CA LEU A 240 7.53 -1.58 10.89
C LEU A 240 6.32 -0.64 10.98
N LYS A 241 5.15 -1.24 11.11
CA LYS A 241 3.88 -0.55 11.26
C LYS A 241 3.51 -0.39 12.73
N ILE A 242 3.09 0.80 13.12
CA ILE A 242 2.71 1.16 14.48
C ILE A 242 1.22 1.49 14.47
N TYR A 243 0.43 0.73 15.25
CA TYR A 243 -1.04 0.86 15.35
C TYR A 243 -1.78 0.86 14.01
N ASN A 244 -1.23 0.22 12.97
CA ASN A 244 -1.76 0.21 11.59
C ASN A 244 -1.99 1.61 10.96
N VAL A 245 -1.48 2.66 11.54
CA VAL A 245 -1.64 4.06 11.10
C VAL A 245 -0.32 4.68 10.70
N PHE A 246 0.74 4.40 11.44
CA PHE A 246 2.06 4.97 11.23
C PHE A 246 3.06 3.91 10.82
N THR A 247 3.94 4.22 9.89
CA THR A 247 5.06 3.36 9.51
C THR A 247 6.36 4.04 9.86
N LEU A 248 7.17 3.40 10.70
CA LEU A 248 8.54 3.82 10.93
C LEU A 248 9.33 3.56 9.65
N TYR A 249 9.99 4.58 9.14
CA TYR A 249 10.83 4.45 7.94
C TYR A 249 12.24 4.97 8.17
N SER A 250 13.18 4.44 7.38
CA SER A 250 14.49 5.03 7.13
C SER A 250 14.54 5.52 5.69
N ARG A 251 15.27 6.60 5.44
CA ARG A 251 15.38 7.22 4.12
C ARG A 251 16.78 7.72 3.88
N TYR A 252 17.32 7.41 2.70
CA TYR A 252 18.53 8.02 2.15
C TYR A 252 18.16 8.93 0.99
N ARG A 253 18.76 10.11 0.95
CA ARG A 253 18.53 11.11 -0.10
C ARG A 253 19.85 11.75 -0.50
N TYR A 254 20.02 11.98 -1.79
CA TYR A 254 21.12 12.75 -2.34
C TYR A 254 20.58 14.03 -2.95
N ASN A 255 21.09 15.18 -2.52
CA ASN A 255 20.67 16.50 -2.98
C ASN A 255 21.70 17.04 -3.95
N PHE A 256 21.26 17.21 -5.20
CA PHE A 256 22.10 17.65 -6.31
C PHE A 256 21.65 19.03 -6.79
N SER A 257 22.61 20.00 -6.80
CA SER A 257 22.36 21.37 -7.27
C SER A 257 23.13 21.64 -8.56
N PRO A 258 22.50 21.55 -9.75
CA PRO A 258 23.19 21.68 -11.03
C PRO A 258 23.88 23.04 -11.23
N GLY A 259 23.38 24.09 -10.60
CA GLY A 259 23.90 25.45 -10.72
C GLY A 259 25.07 25.81 -9.81
N LYS A 260 25.48 24.91 -8.89
CA LYS A 260 26.53 25.20 -7.90
C LYS A 260 27.39 23.97 -7.66
N SER A 261 28.47 23.85 -8.41
CA SER A 261 29.44 22.75 -8.25
C SER A 261 29.96 22.67 -6.79
N GLY A 262 30.02 21.47 -6.22
CA GLY A 262 30.55 21.21 -4.88
C GLY A 262 29.60 21.57 -3.73
N SER A 263 28.34 21.86 -3.99
CA SER A 263 27.33 22.14 -2.95
C SER A 263 26.35 20.97 -2.73
N ASP A 264 26.62 19.81 -3.32
CA ASP A 264 25.84 18.61 -3.16
C ASP A 264 25.99 18.05 -1.74
N PHE A 265 24.91 17.45 -1.23
CA PHE A 265 24.92 16.84 0.09
C PHE A 265 24.00 15.63 0.16
N SER A 266 24.27 14.73 1.09
CA SER A 266 23.44 13.57 1.34
C SER A 266 22.73 13.67 2.69
N GLU A 267 21.59 13.01 2.80
CA GLU A 267 20.77 12.97 4.01
C GLU A 267 20.38 11.53 4.33
N PHE A 268 20.47 11.19 5.60
CA PHE A 268 19.88 9.99 6.15
C PHE A 268 18.86 10.38 7.21
N SER A 269 17.61 9.93 7.05
CA SER A 269 16.51 10.31 7.93
C SER A 269 15.82 9.07 8.50
N ILE A 270 15.33 9.21 9.73
CA ILE A 270 14.40 8.28 10.36
C ILE A 270 13.16 9.06 10.77
N GLY A 271 11.98 8.55 10.44
CA GLY A 271 10.72 9.24 10.72
C GLY A 271 9.50 8.34 10.65
N LEU A 272 8.35 8.96 10.79
CA LEU A 272 7.05 8.32 10.72
C LEU A 272 6.30 8.77 9.47
N TYR A 273 5.83 7.81 8.70
CA TYR A 273 4.95 8.00 7.55
C TYR A 273 3.52 7.64 7.92
N SER A 274 2.57 8.41 7.44
CA SER A 274 1.14 8.08 7.47
C SER A 274 0.44 8.75 6.30
N SER A 275 -0.48 8.03 5.66
CA SER A 275 -1.36 8.55 4.61
C SER A 275 -2.71 9.03 5.13
N PHE A 276 -2.91 9.06 6.45
CA PHE A 276 -4.21 9.34 7.08
C PHE A 276 -4.83 10.69 6.68
N PHE A 277 -4.00 11.72 6.48
CA PHE A 277 -4.46 13.07 6.13
C PHE A 277 -4.22 13.43 4.66
N THR A 278 -4.14 12.46 3.76
CA THR A 278 -3.94 12.70 2.32
C THR A 278 -5.26 12.72 1.56
N LEU A 279 -5.29 13.42 0.44
CA LEU A 279 -6.34 13.23 -0.57
C LEU A 279 -6.08 11.90 -1.28
N HIS A 280 -7.11 11.10 -1.44
CA HIS A 280 -7.03 9.79 -2.08
C HIS A 280 -7.58 9.88 -3.50
N TRP A 281 -6.84 9.29 -4.44
CA TRP A 281 -7.25 9.17 -5.83
C TRP A 281 -7.19 7.71 -6.26
#